data_629386ba90345921e4b7b7f68acac23d
#
_entry.id   629386ba90345921e4b7b7f68acac23d
#
_cell.length_a   1.000
_cell.length_b   1.000
_cell.length_c   1.000
_cell.angle_alpha   90.00
_cell.angle_beta   90.00
_cell.angle_gamma   90.00
#
_symmetry.space_group_name_H-M   'P 1'
#
loop_
_entity.id
_entity.type
_entity.pdbx_description
1 polymer ?
#
loop_
_entity_poly.entity_id
_entity_poly.type
_entity_poly.pdbx_seq_one_letter_code
_entity_poly.pdbx_strand_id
1 'polypeptide(L)'
;MKFGSFLFSPEKVEGFDFHVYRLKPETGVIGTPKEDMYNNIACFGDNVNAQKHPEWVAVSKDGPALRTNGKYNFRWDILCMTNPEYRAWILDFIENAAKVASGITLSSIHFADHGFCVCPRCVELWRQSGLNWVDWRVQTVTNFIREARIRVKKWGKPFFVGLLPDPVLSKERFGIDFDALAPYADAFIVPIFSKSYATAWHFETLARSFKHVLKKPVYINIYVYGPGDKPNEVPTVSELLKVSARVARTGVDGILFLAENAQRLIDFQKAAIQAEETLQEISGYGSEEFMKLIDRWKKLF
;
A
#
# COMPACT_ATOMS: atom_id res chain seq x y z
N MET A 1 18.95 5.46 -2.35
CA MET A 1 17.52 5.12 -2.58
C MET A 1 17.39 3.66 -2.96
N LYS A 2 16.30 2.97 -2.58
CA LYS A 2 16.02 1.57 -2.96
C LYS A 2 14.87 1.50 -3.95
N PHE A 3 14.93 0.56 -4.89
CA PHE A 3 13.88 0.31 -5.86
C PHE A 3 13.37 -1.12 -5.73
N GLY A 4 12.06 -1.30 -5.71
CA GLY A 4 11.45 -2.61 -5.55
C GLY A 4 10.34 -2.90 -6.55
N SER A 5 10.08 -4.18 -6.78
CA SER A 5 8.87 -4.64 -7.47
C SER A 5 7.76 -4.91 -6.47
N PHE A 6 6.50 -4.67 -6.87
CA PHE A 6 5.31 -5.00 -6.10
C PHE A 6 4.32 -5.75 -7.00
N LEU A 7 4.26 -7.07 -6.86
CA LEU A 7 3.56 -7.94 -7.80
C LEU A 7 2.39 -8.69 -7.15
N PHE A 8 1.38 -8.99 -7.94
CA PHE A 8 0.32 -9.93 -7.56
C PHE A 8 0.75 -11.39 -7.78
N SER A 9 1.77 -11.64 -8.61
CA SER A 9 2.39 -12.95 -8.78
C SER A 9 3.63 -13.11 -7.88
N PRO A 10 3.95 -14.35 -7.46
CA PRO A 10 5.09 -14.63 -6.57
C PRO A 10 6.41 -14.77 -7.35
N GLU A 11 6.71 -13.79 -8.19
CA GLU A 11 7.87 -13.78 -9.08
C GLU A 11 8.82 -12.65 -8.71
N LYS A 12 10.10 -12.82 -9.03
CA LYS A 12 11.11 -11.76 -8.92
C LYS A 12 11.42 -11.18 -10.30
N VAL A 13 11.80 -9.93 -10.32
CA VAL A 13 12.23 -9.23 -11.53
C VAL A 13 13.63 -8.68 -11.30
N GLU A 14 14.57 -9.04 -12.15
CA GLU A 14 15.95 -8.52 -12.06
C GLU A 14 16.00 -7.00 -12.18
N GLY A 15 17.04 -6.41 -11.60
CA GLY A 15 17.23 -4.95 -11.62
C GLY A 15 16.55 -4.19 -10.50
N PHE A 16 15.83 -4.88 -9.58
CA PHE A 16 15.28 -4.32 -8.35
C PHE A 16 16.06 -4.77 -7.12
N ASP A 17 16.05 -3.95 -6.06
CA ASP A 17 16.78 -4.22 -4.81
C ASP A 17 16.02 -5.18 -3.89
N PHE A 18 14.69 -5.24 -3.99
CA PHE A 18 13.82 -6.12 -3.22
C PHE A 18 12.47 -6.33 -3.91
N HIS A 19 11.71 -7.32 -3.43
CA HIS A 19 10.46 -7.73 -4.05
C HIS A 19 9.35 -7.83 -3.00
N VAL A 20 8.17 -7.32 -3.36
CA VAL A 20 6.94 -7.44 -2.57
C VAL A 20 5.93 -8.26 -3.37
N TYR A 21 5.47 -9.33 -2.77
CA TYR A 21 4.40 -10.18 -3.29
C TYR A 21 3.08 -9.89 -2.58
N ARG A 22 2.00 -9.67 -3.33
CA ARG A 22 0.66 -9.51 -2.75
C ARG A 22 0.08 -10.87 -2.36
N LEU A 23 0.48 -11.36 -1.21
CA LEU A 23 0.06 -12.65 -0.66
C LEU A 23 -1.46 -12.73 -0.44
N LYS A 24 -2.05 -11.66 0.10
CA LYS A 24 -3.51 -11.52 0.26
C LYS A 24 -3.93 -10.12 -0.21
N PRO A 25 -4.40 -9.97 -1.45
CA PRO A 25 -5.00 -8.72 -1.93
C PRO A 25 -6.40 -8.48 -1.32
N GLU A 26 -6.97 -7.33 -1.61
CA GLU A 26 -8.31 -6.92 -1.16
C GLU A 26 -9.45 -7.80 -1.76
N THR A 27 -9.15 -8.55 -2.81
CA THR A 27 -10.07 -9.59 -3.33
C THR A 27 -10.35 -10.68 -2.30
N GLY A 28 -9.44 -10.89 -1.34
CA GLY A 28 -9.51 -11.94 -0.32
C GLY A 28 -9.00 -13.31 -0.80
N VAL A 29 -8.48 -13.40 -2.04
CA VAL A 29 -7.82 -14.62 -2.54
C VAL A 29 -6.44 -14.71 -1.92
N ILE A 30 -6.15 -15.82 -1.24
CA ILE A 30 -4.92 -16.03 -0.50
C ILE A 30 -3.97 -16.88 -1.31
N GLY A 31 -2.74 -16.41 -1.44
CA GLY A 31 -1.63 -17.17 -2.04
C GLY A 31 -0.84 -17.99 -1.01
N THR A 32 0.32 -18.48 -1.44
CA THR A 32 1.28 -19.16 -0.56
C THR A 32 2.40 -18.20 -0.18
N PRO A 33 2.76 -18.05 1.12
CA PRO A 33 3.86 -17.19 1.54
C PRO A 33 5.18 -17.53 0.86
N LYS A 34 5.98 -16.50 0.54
CA LYS A 34 7.30 -16.62 -0.12
C LYS A 34 8.40 -16.15 0.81
N GLU A 35 9.42 -17.00 1.02
CA GLU A 35 10.50 -16.76 1.98
C GLU A 35 11.48 -15.67 1.55
N ASP A 36 11.68 -15.52 0.26
CA ASP A 36 12.66 -14.62 -0.35
C ASP A 36 12.06 -13.28 -0.83
N MET A 37 10.83 -12.99 -0.40
CA MET A 37 10.09 -11.76 -0.71
C MET A 37 9.43 -11.17 0.53
N TYR A 38 9.18 -9.87 0.51
CA TYR A 38 8.21 -9.28 1.41
C TYR A 38 6.81 -9.73 1.01
N ASN A 39 6.02 -10.19 1.98
CA ASN A 39 4.64 -10.61 1.72
C ASN A 39 3.67 -9.52 2.15
N ASN A 40 2.88 -9.02 1.21
CA ASN A 40 1.86 -7.99 1.46
C ASN A 40 0.52 -8.63 1.80
N ILE A 41 -0.12 -8.10 2.84
CA ILE A 41 -1.42 -8.56 3.34
C ILE A 41 -2.35 -7.36 3.43
N ALA A 42 -3.43 -7.38 2.62
CA ALA A 42 -4.55 -6.46 2.79
C ALA A 42 -5.38 -6.93 3.99
N CYS A 43 -5.42 -6.12 5.04
CA CYS A 43 -6.04 -6.55 6.30
C CYS A 43 -7.57 -6.46 6.26
N PHE A 44 -8.15 -5.28 6.19
CA PHE A 44 -9.60 -5.08 6.31
C PHE A 44 -10.32 -4.86 4.97
N GLY A 45 -9.62 -4.81 3.84
CA GLY A 45 -10.19 -5.01 2.51
C GLY A 45 -10.24 -6.50 2.22
N ASP A 46 -11.46 -7.10 2.08
CA ASP A 46 -11.59 -8.54 1.89
C ASP A 46 -12.95 -8.92 1.31
N ASN A 47 -13.02 -9.05 -0.02
CA ASN A 47 -14.27 -9.37 -0.71
C ASN A 47 -14.78 -10.79 -0.38
N VAL A 48 -13.87 -11.75 -0.20
CA VAL A 48 -14.23 -13.16 0.08
C VAL A 48 -14.87 -13.27 1.45
N ASN A 49 -14.23 -12.70 2.48
CA ASN A 49 -14.79 -12.77 3.83
C ASN A 49 -16.02 -11.88 4.00
N ALA A 50 -16.11 -10.74 3.31
CA ALA A 50 -17.32 -9.91 3.31
C ALA A 50 -18.53 -10.65 2.72
N GLN A 51 -18.32 -11.48 1.70
CA GLN A 51 -19.38 -12.29 1.11
C GLN A 51 -19.80 -13.47 2.01
N LYS A 52 -18.83 -14.11 2.67
CA LYS A 52 -19.09 -15.24 3.57
C LYS A 52 -19.72 -14.82 4.90
N HIS A 53 -19.34 -13.64 5.37
CA HIS A 53 -19.68 -13.07 6.68
C HIS A 53 -20.17 -11.62 6.53
N PRO A 54 -21.38 -11.40 5.98
CA PRO A 54 -21.92 -10.04 5.82
C PRO A 54 -22.01 -9.26 7.13
N GLU A 55 -22.13 -9.93 8.26
CA GLU A 55 -22.16 -9.35 9.62
C GLU A 55 -20.78 -8.80 10.06
N TRP A 56 -19.71 -9.13 9.36
CA TRP A 56 -18.37 -8.58 9.60
C TRP A 56 -18.12 -7.27 8.85
N VAL A 57 -18.95 -6.94 7.86
CA VAL A 57 -18.77 -5.74 7.03
C VAL A 57 -18.95 -4.48 7.89
N ALA A 58 -18.08 -3.50 7.65
CA ALA A 58 -18.21 -2.18 8.28
C ALA A 58 -19.49 -1.49 7.80
N VAL A 59 -20.20 -0.80 8.70
CA VAL A 59 -21.46 -0.11 8.37
C VAL A 59 -21.42 1.36 8.75
N SER A 60 -22.09 2.18 7.94
CA SER A 60 -22.38 3.57 8.22
C SER A 60 -23.90 3.76 8.39
N LYS A 61 -24.32 4.99 8.64
CA LYS A 61 -25.77 5.35 8.64
C LYS A 61 -26.45 5.11 7.28
N ASP A 62 -25.64 5.06 6.21
CA ASP A 62 -26.10 4.94 4.82
C ASP A 62 -25.90 3.53 4.23
N GLY A 63 -25.55 2.56 5.10
CA GLY A 63 -25.44 1.16 4.72
C GLY A 63 -24.01 0.60 4.82
N PRO A 64 -23.81 -0.64 4.34
CA PRO A 64 -22.55 -1.36 4.47
C PRO A 64 -21.47 -0.83 3.52
N ALA A 65 -20.22 -1.02 3.93
CA ALA A 65 -19.01 -0.66 3.15
C ALA A 65 -18.72 -1.72 2.08
N LEU A 66 -19.64 -1.87 1.14
CA LEU A 66 -19.54 -2.79 0.01
C LEU A 66 -19.26 -2.03 -1.29
N ARG A 67 -18.46 -2.62 -2.17
CA ARG A 67 -18.22 -2.12 -3.54
C ARG A 67 -19.49 -2.05 -4.39
N THR A 68 -20.54 -2.77 -4.01
CA THR A 68 -21.88 -2.75 -4.65
C THR A 68 -22.78 -1.66 -4.09
N ASN A 69 -22.38 -0.97 -3.02
CA ASN A 69 -23.15 0.14 -2.49
C ASN A 69 -22.88 1.39 -3.35
N GLY A 70 -23.81 1.73 -4.22
CA GLY A 70 -23.69 2.85 -5.17
C GLY A 70 -23.55 4.24 -4.53
N LYS A 71 -23.75 4.37 -3.20
CA LYS A 71 -23.54 5.62 -2.46
C LYS A 71 -22.05 5.91 -2.20
N TYR A 72 -21.22 4.86 -2.18
CA TYR A 72 -19.80 4.94 -1.93
C TYR A 72 -19.04 4.29 -3.09
N ASN A 73 -17.97 4.91 -3.53
CA ASN A 73 -17.12 4.38 -4.61
C ASN A 73 -16.02 3.46 -4.07
N PHE A 74 -16.38 2.47 -3.23
CA PHE A 74 -15.41 1.50 -2.76
C PHE A 74 -15.01 0.53 -3.89
N ARG A 75 -13.72 0.26 -4.00
CA ARG A 75 -13.19 -0.70 -4.98
C ARG A 75 -13.20 -2.15 -4.45
N TRP A 76 -13.31 -2.31 -3.14
CA TRP A 76 -13.40 -3.59 -2.42
C TRP A 76 -14.32 -3.45 -1.22
N ASP A 77 -14.75 -4.58 -0.70
CA ASP A 77 -15.58 -4.66 0.49
C ASP A 77 -14.71 -4.50 1.75
N ILE A 78 -15.16 -3.72 2.72
CA ILE A 78 -14.36 -3.35 3.89
C ILE A 78 -14.98 -3.94 5.15
N LEU A 79 -14.18 -4.71 5.88
CA LEU A 79 -14.55 -5.35 7.12
C LEU A 79 -14.37 -4.42 8.33
N CYS A 80 -15.17 -4.66 9.36
CA CYS A 80 -15.12 -3.90 10.60
C CYS A 80 -13.84 -4.22 11.39
N MET A 81 -13.02 -3.21 11.66
CA MET A 81 -11.75 -3.35 12.38
C MET A 81 -11.88 -3.86 13.82
N THR A 82 -13.07 -3.76 14.39
CA THR A 82 -13.35 -4.23 15.77
C THR A 82 -14.00 -5.61 15.82
N ASN A 83 -14.24 -6.25 14.66
CA ASN A 83 -14.77 -7.62 14.66
C ASN A 83 -13.73 -8.57 15.29
N PRO A 84 -14.03 -9.24 16.42
CA PRO A 84 -13.02 -10.00 17.15
C PRO A 84 -12.58 -11.27 16.40
N GLU A 85 -13.48 -11.94 15.70
CA GLU A 85 -13.20 -13.18 14.97
C GLU A 85 -12.31 -12.91 13.79
N TYR A 86 -12.68 -11.92 12.95
CA TYR A 86 -11.85 -11.54 11.81
C TYR A 86 -10.50 -10.96 12.25
N ARG A 87 -10.49 -10.15 13.32
CA ARG A 87 -9.25 -9.57 13.86
C ARG A 87 -8.27 -10.65 14.34
N ALA A 88 -8.77 -11.66 15.06
CA ALA A 88 -7.95 -12.79 15.51
C ALA A 88 -7.39 -13.56 14.30
N TRP A 89 -8.24 -13.90 13.34
CA TRP A 89 -7.87 -14.62 12.14
C TRP A 89 -6.79 -13.89 11.33
N ILE A 90 -6.95 -12.60 11.04
CA ILE A 90 -5.98 -11.85 10.23
C ILE A 90 -4.64 -11.67 10.94
N LEU A 91 -4.65 -11.53 12.27
CA LEU A 91 -3.43 -11.47 13.07
C LEU A 91 -2.68 -12.80 13.06
N ASP A 92 -3.38 -13.92 13.16
CA ASP A 92 -2.78 -15.27 13.06
C ASP A 92 -2.24 -15.51 11.64
N PHE A 93 -2.95 -15.05 10.62
CA PHE A 93 -2.47 -15.11 9.23
C PHE A 93 -1.18 -14.30 9.03
N ILE A 94 -1.11 -13.08 9.59
CA ILE A 94 0.11 -12.24 9.57
C ILE A 94 1.28 -12.98 10.24
N GLU A 95 1.07 -13.58 11.42
CA GLU A 95 2.11 -14.31 12.12
C GLU A 95 2.60 -15.52 11.31
N ASN A 96 1.67 -16.31 10.72
CA ASN A 96 2.01 -17.45 9.89
C ASN A 96 2.79 -17.05 8.62
N ALA A 97 2.42 -15.95 7.98
CA ALA A 97 3.19 -15.40 6.86
C ALA A 97 4.60 -14.95 7.31
N ALA A 98 4.72 -14.34 8.50
CA ALA A 98 5.99 -13.86 9.02
C ALA A 98 6.99 -15.00 9.33
N LYS A 99 6.53 -16.22 9.63
CA LYS A 99 7.39 -17.40 9.80
C LYS A 99 8.21 -17.70 8.54
N VAL A 100 7.65 -17.42 7.38
CA VAL A 100 8.21 -17.79 6.06
C VAL A 100 8.86 -16.59 5.38
N ALA A 101 8.15 -15.46 5.29
CA ALA A 101 8.53 -14.29 4.50
C ALA A 101 9.88 -13.66 4.89
N SER A 102 10.54 -12.96 3.97
CA SER A 102 11.70 -12.11 4.30
C SER A 102 11.29 -10.81 5.03
N GLY A 103 10.03 -10.42 4.93
CA GLY A 103 9.43 -9.29 5.62
C GLY A 103 7.93 -9.25 5.41
N ILE A 104 7.22 -8.45 6.20
CA ILE A 104 5.77 -8.27 6.09
C ILE A 104 5.45 -6.83 5.75
N THR A 105 4.54 -6.64 4.80
CA THR A 105 3.93 -5.35 4.53
C THR A 105 2.41 -5.45 4.70
N LEU A 106 1.80 -4.48 5.37
CA LEU A 106 0.35 -4.45 5.53
C LEU A 106 -0.27 -3.34 4.68
N SER A 107 -1.45 -3.59 4.11
CA SER A 107 -2.29 -2.61 3.46
C SER A 107 -3.74 -2.73 3.96
N SER A 108 -4.60 -1.77 3.61
CA SER A 108 -6.02 -1.74 4.02
C SER A 108 -6.19 -1.88 5.55
N ILE A 109 -5.38 -1.12 6.32
CA ILE A 109 -5.31 -1.16 7.79
C ILE A 109 -6.07 0.03 8.42
N HIS A 110 -7.09 0.51 7.78
CA HIS A 110 -7.78 1.76 8.11
C HIS A 110 -9.29 1.56 8.19
N PHE A 111 -9.98 2.48 8.86
CA PHE A 111 -11.43 2.60 8.71
C PHE A 111 -11.79 3.04 7.30
N ALA A 112 -12.94 2.59 6.78
CA ALA A 112 -13.49 3.18 5.57
C ALA A 112 -13.71 4.67 5.75
N ASP A 113 -13.56 5.44 4.67
CA ASP A 113 -13.90 6.87 4.64
C ASP A 113 -15.40 7.09 4.91
N HIS A 114 -15.84 8.33 5.05
CA HIS A 114 -17.24 8.71 5.29
C HIS A 114 -17.82 8.29 6.64
N GLY A 115 -17.00 8.23 7.70
CA GLY A 115 -17.44 8.05 9.08
C GLY A 115 -17.73 6.61 9.52
N PHE A 116 -17.26 5.62 8.75
CA PHE A 116 -17.31 4.22 9.19
C PHE A 116 -16.41 3.99 10.43
N CYS A 117 -16.63 3.00 11.29
CA CYS A 117 -17.76 2.08 11.32
C CYS A 117 -18.68 2.43 12.51
N VAL A 118 -19.99 2.49 12.29
CA VAL A 118 -20.98 2.79 13.33
C VAL A 118 -21.83 1.57 13.69
N CYS A 119 -21.32 0.36 13.53
CA CYS A 119 -21.98 -0.83 14.03
C CYS A 119 -22.15 -0.78 15.56
N PRO A 120 -23.13 -1.49 16.15
CA PRO A 120 -23.38 -1.44 17.59
C PRO A 120 -22.12 -1.67 18.44
N ARG A 121 -21.26 -2.60 18.03
CA ARG A 121 -19.98 -2.89 18.70
C ARG A 121 -19.03 -1.69 18.66
N CYS A 122 -18.84 -1.06 17.49
CA CYS A 122 -17.97 0.10 17.39
C CYS A 122 -18.46 1.27 18.24
N VAL A 123 -19.76 1.53 18.24
CA VAL A 123 -20.37 2.60 19.04
C VAL A 123 -20.20 2.33 20.52
N GLU A 124 -20.40 1.09 20.96
CA GLU A 124 -20.22 0.71 22.37
C GLU A 124 -18.77 0.82 22.82
N LEU A 125 -17.82 0.28 22.03
CA LEU A 125 -16.38 0.40 22.33
C LEU A 125 -15.93 1.87 22.37
N TRP A 126 -16.44 2.68 21.48
CA TRP A 126 -16.17 4.12 21.49
C TRP A 126 -16.68 4.79 22.78
N ARG A 127 -17.94 4.54 23.18
CA ARG A 127 -18.51 5.11 24.40
C ARG A 127 -17.72 4.69 25.65
N GLN A 128 -17.34 3.43 25.72
CA GLN A 128 -16.54 2.89 26.84
C GLN A 128 -15.14 3.48 26.90
N SER A 129 -14.57 3.92 25.76
CA SER A 129 -13.21 4.47 25.71
C SER A 129 -13.09 5.85 26.38
N GLY A 130 -14.17 6.61 26.48
CA GLY A 130 -14.14 8.00 26.94
C GLY A 130 -13.45 8.98 25.98
N LEU A 131 -13.02 8.53 24.81
CA LEU A 131 -12.35 9.35 23.79
C LEU A 131 -13.36 10.01 22.86
N ASN A 132 -12.96 11.08 22.16
CA ASN A 132 -13.72 11.53 21.01
C ASN A 132 -13.62 10.50 19.87
N TRP A 133 -14.51 10.60 18.88
CA TRP A 133 -14.63 9.64 17.78
C TRP A 133 -13.35 9.45 16.97
N VAL A 134 -12.64 10.54 16.67
CA VAL A 134 -11.42 10.50 15.87
C VAL A 134 -10.29 9.80 16.64
N ASP A 135 -10.06 10.18 17.88
CA ASP A 135 -8.99 9.61 18.70
C ASP A 135 -9.26 8.13 19.03
N TRP A 136 -10.51 7.73 19.22
CA TRP A 136 -10.87 6.31 19.38
C TRP A 136 -10.53 5.49 18.12
N ARG A 137 -10.81 6.02 16.91
CA ARG A 137 -10.45 5.37 15.65
C ARG A 137 -8.93 5.26 15.50
N VAL A 138 -8.20 6.32 15.82
CA VAL A 138 -6.73 6.30 15.85
C VAL A 138 -6.21 5.23 16.79
N GLN A 139 -6.74 5.17 18.01
CA GLN A 139 -6.35 4.16 18.99
C GLN A 139 -6.64 2.75 18.48
N THR A 140 -7.77 2.53 17.83
CA THR A 140 -8.18 1.23 17.27
C THR A 140 -7.22 0.77 16.18
N VAL A 141 -6.85 1.65 15.23
CA VAL A 141 -5.88 1.37 14.16
C VAL A 141 -4.50 1.10 14.75
N THR A 142 -4.04 1.99 15.64
CA THR A 142 -2.73 1.89 16.27
C THR A 142 -2.57 0.61 17.09
N ASN A 143 -3.60 0.20 17.83
CA ASN A 143 -3.59 -1.05 18.58
C ASN A 143 -3.49 -2.27 17.66
N PHE A 144 -4.19 -2.27 16.53
CA PHE A 144 -4.06 -3.36 15.55
C PHE A 144 -2.63 -3.46 15.00
N ILE A 145 -2.04 -2.33 14.60
CA ILE A 145 -0.67 -2.31 14.07
C ILE A 145 0.35 -2.73 15.14
N ARG A 146 0.15 -2.31 16.39
CA ARG A 146 0.99 -2.75 17.52
C ARG A 146 0.94 -4.27 17.71
N GLU A 147 -0.25 -4.86 17.69
CA GLU A 147 -0.43 -6.31 17.84
C GLU A 147 0.20 -7.07 16.67
N ALA A 148 0.00 -6.61 15.43
CA ALA A 148 0.64 -7.17 14.25
C ALA A 148 2.18 -7.08 14.35
N ARG A 149 2.72 -5.92 14.77
CA ARG A 149 4.16 -5.73 14.99
C ARG A 149 4.72 -6.72 16.01
N ILE A 150 4.04 -6.93 17.13
CA ILE A 150 4.47 -7.88 18.17
C ILE A 150 4.60 -9.28 17.55
N ARG A 151 3.64 -9.72 16.75
CA ARG A 151 3.63 -11.03 16.11
C ARG A 151 4.76 -11.18 15.07
N VAL A 152 4.96 -10.17 14.23
CA VAL A 152 6.03 -10.17 13.21
C VAL A 152 7.41 -10.12 13.84
N LYS A 153 7.58 -9.34 14.92
CA LYS A 153 8.86 -9.18 15.63
C LYS A 153 9.36 -10.49 16.25
N LYS A 154 8.48 -11.42 16.66
CA LYS A 154 8.87 -12.74 17.15
C LYS A 154 9.76 -13.50 16.16
N TRP A 155 9.61 -13.22 14.87
CA TRP A 155 10.34 -13.85 13.77
C TRP A 155 11.50 -13.00 13.25
N GLY A 156 11.80 -11.87 13.90
CA GLY A 156 12.89 -10.96 13.52
C GLY A 156 12.70 -10.28 12.16
N LYS A 157 11.46 -10.22 11.64
CA LYS A 157 11.21 -9.73 10.28
C LYS A 157 10.94 -8.24 10.24
N PRO A 158 11.39 -7.54 9.16
CA PRO A 158 10.99 -6.17 8.87
C PRO A 158 9.47 -6.06 8.69
N PHE A 159 8.91 -4.94 9.14
CA PHE A 159 7.47 -4.69 9.14
C PHE A 159 7.16 -3.31 8.56
N PHE A 160 6.56 -3.28 7.37
CA PHE A 160 6.19 -2.04 6.69
C PHE A 160 4.68 -1.85 6.73
N VAL A 161 4.25 -0.61 6.83
CA VAL A 161 2.83 -0.24 6.94
C VAL A 161 2.42 0.60 5.74
N GLY A 162 1.41 0.12 5.00
CA GLY A 162 0.81 0.84 3.89
C GLY A 162 -0.14 1.92 4.39
N LEU A 163 -0.02 3.11 3.82
CA LEU A 163 -0.86 4.27 4.10
C LEU A 163 -1.81 4.56 2.93
N LEU A 164 -2.72 5.49 3.11
CA LEU A 164 -3.49 6.10 2.03
C LEU A 164 -2.81 7.42 1.61
N PRO A 165 -2.97 7.88 0.35
CA PRO A 165 -2.26 9.05 -0.16
C PRO A 165 -2.93 10.38 0.27
N ASP A 166 -3.18 10.53 1.55
CA ASP A 166 -3.71 11.75 2.18
C ASP A 166 -2.80 12.20 3.32
N PRO A 167 -1.87 13.15 3.08
CA PRO A 167 -0.93 13.58 4.10
C PRO A 167 -1.55 14.54 5.14
N VAL A 168 -2.78 14.99 4.93
CA VAL A 168 -3.41 16.04 5.76
C VAL A 168 -4.53 15.48 6.63
N LEU A 169 -5.48 14.75 6.05
CA LEU A 169 -6.71 14.31 6.72
C LEU A 169 -6.75 12.81 7.05
N SER A 170 -5.62 12.11 6.99
CA SER A 170 -5.57 10.66 7.28
C SER A 170 -6.14 10.31 8.65
N LYS A 171 -5.94 11.17 9.64
CA LYS A 171 -6.43 10.97 11.01
C LYS A 171 -7.97 11.00 11.04
N GLU A 172 -8.55 12.06 10.51
CA GLU A 172 -10.01 12.30 10.52
C GLU A 172 -10.76 11.33 9.61
N ARG A 173 -10.19 11.03 8.44
CA ARG A 173 -10.86 10.18 7.45
C ARG A 173 -10.73 8.71 7.79
N PHE A 174 -9.55 8.27 8.20
CA PHE A 174 -9.18 6.85 8.22
C PHE A 174 -8.77 6.33 9.60
N GLY A 175 -8.60 7.21 10.58
CA GLY A 175 -8.04 6.85 11.89
C GLY A 175 -6.55 6.56 11.84
N ILE A 176 -5.83 7.09 10.84
CA ILE A 176 -4.39 6.94 10.67
C ILE A 176 -3.69 8.18 11.22
N ASP A 177 -3.00 8.02 12.34
CA ASP A 177 -2.11 9.04 12.90
C ASP A 177 -0.67 8.59 12.70
N PHE A 178 0.11 9.36 11.94
CA PHE A 178 1.46 8.99 11.54
C PHE A 178 2.42 8.91 12.73
N ASP A 179 2.30 9.81 13.69
CA ASP A 179 3.14 9.79 14.89
C ASP A 179 2.79 8.60 15.80
N ALA A 180 1.52 8.27 15.93
CA ALA A 180 1.07 7.12 16.69
C ALA A 180 1.53 5.78 16.07
N LEU A 181 1.63 5.70 14.74
CA LEU A 181 2.07 4.49 14.01
C LEU A 181 3.60 4.35 13.94
N ALA A 182 4.35 5.45 13.94
CA ALA A 182 5.79 5.45 13.75
C ALA A 182 6.58 4.51 14.69
N PRO A 183 6.24 4.32 15.98
CA PRO A 183 6.93 3.39 16.86
C PRO A 183 6.82 1.92 16.43
N TYR A 184 5.79 1.58 15.67
CA TYR A 184 5.45 0.21 15.31
C TYR A 184 5.82 -0.17 13.87
N ALA A 185 6.20 0.77 13.01
CA ALA A 185 6.61 0.54 11.63
C ALA A 185 8.12 0.72 11.46
N ASP A 186 8.75 -0.14 10.64
CA ASP A 186 10.14 0.06 10.21
C ASP A 186 10.19 1.01 9.00
N ALA A 187 9.15 1.02 8.17
CA ALA A 187 8.96 1.94 7.04
C ALA A 187 7.48 2.08 6.70
N PHE A 188 7.16 3.11 5.93
CA PHE A 188 5.83 3.32 5.36
C PHE A 188 5.85 3.17 3.84
N ILE A 189 4.77 2.61 3.28
CA ILE A 189 4.51 2.53 1.85
C ILE A 189 3.30 3.40 1.51
N VAL A 190 3.48 4.35 0.61
CA VAL A 190 2.41 5.26 0.17
C VAL A 190 2.08 4.97 -1.29
N PRO A 191 0.88 4.44 -1.60
CA PRO A 191 0.45 4.25 -2.97
C PRO A 191 0.00 5.59 -3.58
N ILE A 192 0.61 6.00 -4.68
CA ILE A 192 0.17 7.16 -5.47
C ILE A 192 -0.39 6.69 -6.82
N PHE A 193 -1.35 5.78 -6.75
CA PHE A 193 -1.88 5.08 -7.93
C PHE A 193 -2.70 6.00 -8.83
N SER A 194 -2.35 6.00 -10.11
CA SER A 194 -3.11 6.65 -11.17
C SER A 194 -2.98 5.85 -12.46
N LYS A 195 -4.02 5.90 -13.29
CA LYS A 195 -3.99 5.37 -14.67
C LYS A 195 -3.35 6.36 -15.66
N SER A 196 -3.04 7.58 -15.22
CA SER A 196 -2.24 8.57 -15.96
C SER A 196 -1.42 9.41 -14.97
N TYR A 197 -0.18 9.65 -15.31
CA TYR A 197 0.72 10.52 -14.57
C TYR A 197 1.06 11.80 -15.36
N ALA A 198 0.16 12.23 -16.24
CA ALA A 198 0.36 13.44 -17.03
C ALA A 198 0.67 14.67 -16.17
N THR A 199 0.17 14.71 -14.92
CA THR A 199 0.47 15.77 -13.96
C THR A 199 1.57 15.33 -12.97
N ALA A 200 2.73 14.93 -13.46
CA ALA A 200 3.81 14.35 -12.64
C ALA A 200 4.25 15.22 -11.45
N TRP A 201 4.16 16.56 -11.54
CA TRP A 201 4.47 17.47 -10.45
C TRP A 201 3.54 17.29 -9.23
N HIS A 202 2.29 16.89 -9.44
CA HIS A 202 1.34 16.63 -8.35
C HIS A 202 1.81 15.44 -7.50
N PHE A 203 2.26 14.38 -8.13
CA PHE A 203 2.79 13.20 -7.43
C PHE A 203 4.12 13.47 -6.74
N GLU A 204 4.95 14.34 -7.30
CA GLU A 204 6.13 14.86 -6.61
C GLU A 204 5.74 15.60 -5.33
N THR A 205 4.72 16.45 -5.39
CA THR A 205 4.23 17.20 -4.22
C THR A 205 3.71 16.25 -3.14
N LEU A 206 2.94 15.23 -3.50
CA LEU A 206 2.49 14.19 -2.56
C LEU A 206 3.67 13.46 -1.91
N ALA A 207 4.63 13.00 -2.70
CA ALA A 207 5.81 12.29 -2.19
C ALA A 207 6.62 13.17 -1.23
N ARG A 208 6.82 14.45 -1.57
CA ARG A 208 7.48 15.44 -0.72
C ARG A 208 6.73 15.69 0.58
N SER A 209 5.40 15.79 0.52
CA SER A 209 4.55 15.96 1.72
C SER A 209 4.70 14.78 2.67
N PHE A 210 4.64 13.54 2.16
CA PHE A 210 4.85 12.36 3.01
C PHE A 210 6.27 12.28 3.56
N LYS A 211 7.29 12.61 2.77
CA LYS A 211 8.66 12.65 3.28
C LYS A 211 8.84 13.70 4.38
N HIS A 212 8.08 14.79 4.32
CA HIS A 212 8.11 15.83 5.36
C HIS A 212 7.42 15.39 6.65
N VAL A 213 6.25 14.75 6.57
CA VAL A 213 5.45 14.43 7.77
C VAL A 213 5.82 13.09 8.42
N LEU A 214 6.40 12.15 7.68
CA LEU A 214 6.76 10.84 8.20
C LEU A 214 8.17 10.82 8.77
N LYS A 215 8.32 10.33 10.01
CA LYS A 215 9.60 10.23 10.74
C LYS A 215 10.34 8.89 10.48
N LYS A 216 9.86 8.08 9.56
CA LYS A 216 10.42 6.77 9.19
C LYS A 216 10.71 6.73 7.71
N PRO A 217 11.48 5.75 7.22
CA PRO A 217 11.66 5.55 5.79
C PRO A 217 10.34 5.48 5.03
N VAL A 218 10.28 6.17 3.88
CA VAL A 218 9.10 6.31 3.03
C VAL A 218 9.38 5.70 1.67
N TYR A 219 8.54 4.76 1.29
CA TYR A 219 8.53 4.16 -0.04
C TYR A 219 7.28 4.61 -0.79
N ILE A 220 7.45 5.17 -1.97
CA ILE A 220 6.33 5.54 -2.84
C ILE A 220 6.04 4.37 -3.77
N ASN A 221 4.79 3.93 -3.80
CA ASN A 221 4.37 2.85 -4.69
C ASN A 221 3.65 3.44 -5.91
N ILE A 222 4.25 3.24 -7.10
CA ILE A 222 3.80 3.75 -8.40
C ILE A 222 3.07 2.63 -9.14
N TYR A 223 1.92 2.96 -9.72
CA TYR A 223 1.10 2.05 -10.49
C TYR A 223 1.62 1.94 -11.92
N VAL A 224 2.00 0.75 -12.34
CA VAL A 224 2.46 0.46 -13.71
C VAL A 224 1.34 -0.24 -14.49
N TYR A 225 0.84 -1.36 -13.96
CA TYR A 225 -0.15 -2.19 -14.63
C TYR A 225 -0.87 -3.09 -13.62
N GLY A 226 -2.19 -3.02 -13.52
CA GLY A 226 -2.97 -3.82 -12.59
C GLY A 226 -3.69 -5.00 -13.24
N PRO A 227 -4.21 -5.93 -12.41
CA PRO A 227 -5.01 -7.04 -12.91
C PRO A 227 -6.25 -6.56 -13.67
N GLY A 228 -6.42 -7.07 -14.89
CA GLY A 228 -7.56 -6.74 -15.75
C GLY A 228 -7.46 -5.41 -16.49
N ASP A 229 -6.38 -4.65 -16.34
CA ASP A 229 -6.17 -3.43 -17.13
C ASP A 229 -5.91 -3.76 -18.61
N LYS A 230 -6.31 -2.82 -19.47
CA LYS A 230 -5.97 -2.84 -20.89
C LYS A 230 -4.78 -1.93 -21.19
N PRO A 231 -3.97 -2.22 -22.20
CA PRO A 231 -2.77 -1.43 -22.52
C PRO A 231 -3.02 0.06 -22.75
N ASN A 232 -4.20 0.43 -23.23
CA ASN A 232 -4.60 1.82 -23.48
C ASN A 232 -5.23 2.51 -22.24
N GLU A 233 -5.35 1.82 -21.12
CA GLU A 233 -5.94 2.32 -19.88
C GLU A 233 -4.90 2.53 -18.77
N VAL A 234 -3.63 2.25 -19.04
CA VAL A 234 -2.53 2.35 -18.08
C VAL A 234 -1.60 3.51 -18.41
N PRO A 235 -0.76 3.95 -17.46
CA PRO A 235 0.19 5.03 -17.72
C PRO A 235 1.16 4.68 -18.85
N THR A 236 1.49 5.67 -19.65
CA THR A 236 2.53 5.54 -20.67
C THR A 236 3.92 5.42 -20.05
N VAL A 237 4.88 4.84 -20.78
CA VAL A 237 6.26 4.73 -20.33
C VAL A 237 6.86 6.11 -20.01
N SER A 238 6.58 7.11 -20.84
CA SER A 238 7.03 8.49 -20.61
C SER A 238 6.48 9.07 -19.31
N GLU A 239 5.19 8.88 -19.03
CA GLU A 239 4.58 9.31 -17.76
C GLU A 239 5.21 8.61 -16.57
N LEU A 240 5.44 7.28 -16.66
CA LEU A 240 6.06 6.49 -15.59
C LEU A 240 7.50 6.94 -15.31
N LEU A 241 8.29 7.22 -16.35
CA LEU A 241 9.64 7.74 -16.21
C LEU A 241 9.64 9.12 -15.56
N LYS A 242 8.81 10.04 -16.04
CA LYS A 242 8.69 11.41 -15.51
C LYS A 242 8.24 11.45 -14.05
N VAL A 243 7.20 10.69 -13.68
CA VAL A 243 6.75 10.64 -12.29
C VAL A 243 7.80 10.00 -11.39
N SER A 244 8.45 8.92 -11.84
CA SER A 244 9.47 8.22 -11.04
C SER A 244 10.69 9.13 -10.78
N ALA A 245 11.19 9.84 -11.81
CA ALA A 245 12.29 10.78 -11.66
C ALA A 245 11.92 11.93 -10.70
N ARG A 246 10.72 12.51 -10.83
CA ARG A 246 10.24 13.56 -9.92
C ARG A 246 10.05 13.09 -8.49
N VAL A 247 9.51 11.91 -8.29
CA VAL A 247 9.38 11.29 -6.96
C VAL A 247 10.77 11.02 -6.36
N ALA A 248 11.71 10.49 -7.15
CA ALA A 248 13.06 10.19 -6.68
C ALA A 248 13.79 11.43 -6.12
N ARG A 249 13.65 12.59 -6.75
CA ARG A 249 14.30 13.83 -6.30
C ARG A 249 13.71 14.43 -5.01
N THR A 250 12.59 13.88 -4.49
CA THR A 250 12.01 14.37 -3.23
C THR A 250 12.74 13.87 -1.98
N GLY A 251 13.71 12.96 -2.14
CA GLY A 251 14.47 12.38 -1.04
C GLY A 251 13.73 11.25 -0.31
N VAL A 252 12.70 10.65 -0.92
CA VAL A 252 12.08 9.42 -0.40
C VAL A 252 13.10 8.28 -0.37
N ASP A 253 12.89 7.30 0.51
CA ASP A 253 13.86 6.23 0.75
C ASP A 253 13.80 5.14 -0.33
N GLY A 254 12.67 5.09 -1.07
CA GLY A 254 12.56 4.19 -2.21
C GLY A 254 11.30 4.35 -3.03
N ILE A 255 11.29 3.64 -4.16
CA ILE A 255 10.14 3.55 -5.07
C ILE A 255 9.83 2.07 -5.31
N LEU A 256 8.55 1.72 -5.23
CA LEU A 256 7.99 0.43 -5.61
C LEU A 256 7.23 0.58 -6.91
N PHE A 257 7.36 -0.38 -7.80
CA PHE A 257 6.62 -0.42 -9.06
C PHE A 257 5.60 -1.56 -8.99
N LEU A 258 4.31 -1.20 -8.95
CA LEU A 258 3.22 -2.17 -8.87
C LEU A 258 2.84 -2.64 -10.27
N ALA A 259 2.88 -3.96 -10.46
CA ALA A 259 2.37 -4.60 -11.66
C ALA A 259 1.65 -5.92 -11.35
N GLU A 260 0.81 -6.37 -12.29
CA GLU A 260 0.09 -7.64 -12.20
C GLU A 260 1.03 -8.84 -12.04
N ASN A 261 2.11 -8.88 -12.84
CA ASN A 261 3.08 -9.98 -12.87
C ASN A 261 4.47 -9.47 -13.32
N ALA A 262 5.45 -10.37 -13.27
CA ALA A 262 6.83 -10.05 -13.65
C ALA A 262 6.97 -9.57 -15.09
N GLN A 263 6.24 -10.19 -16.05
CA GLN A 263 6.34 -9.82 -17.46
C GLN A 263 6.00 -8.36 -17.71
N ARG A 264 4.97 -7.80 -17.02
CA ARG A 264 4.60 -6.39 -17.14
C ARG A 264 5.72 -5.43 -16.69
N LEU A 265 6.47 -5.80 -15.65
CA LEU A 265 7.63 -5.00 -15.24
C LEU A 265 8.82 -5.15 -16.19
N ILE A 266 9.06 -6.33 -16.72
CA ILE A 266 10.11 -6.57 -17.73
C ILE A 266 9.79 -5.76 -19.00
N ASP A 267 8.54 -5.76 -19.45
CA ASP A 267 8.10 -4.96 -20.60
C ASP A 267 8.31 -3.46 -20.34
N PHE A 268 7.96 -3.01 -19.12
CA PHE A 268 8.22 -1.63 -18.72
C PHE A 268 9.73 -1.29 -18.70
N GLN A 269 10.59 -2.16 -18.15
CA GLN A 269 12.03 -1.96 -18.13
C GLN A 269 12.60 -1.83 -19.55
N LYS A 270 12.22 -2.75 -20.47
CA LYS A 270 12.65 -2.73 -21.86
C LYS A 270 12.20 -1.45 -22.59
N ALA A 271 10.95 -1.06 -22.40
CA ALA A 271 10.43 0.16 -23.01
C ALA A 271 11.08 1.44 -22.41
N ALA A 272 11.36 1.41 -21.10
CA ALA A 272 12.00 2.53 -20.40
C ALA A 272 13.41 2.83 -20.91
N ILE A 273 14.24 1.80 -21.17
CA ILE A 273 15.61 2.00 -21.68
C ILE A 273 15.65 2.48 -23.14
N GLN A 274 14.55 2.29 -23.89
CA GLN A 274 14.42 2.73 -25.29
C GLN A 274 13.80 4.13 -25.44
N ALA A 275 13.29 4.72 -24.36
CA ALA A 275 12.60 6.02 -24.39
C ALA A 275 13.61 7.20 -24.34
N GLU A 276 14.50 7.29 -25.33
CA GLU A 276 15.65 8.23 -25.37
C GLU A 276 15.27 9.69 -25.10
N GLU A 277 14.25 10.20 -25.79
CA GLU A 277 13.80 11.59 -25.61
C GLU A 277 13.35 11.87 -24.17
N THR A 278 12.58 10.93 -23.58
CA THR A 278 12.13 11.07 -22.18
C THR A 278 13.31 10.94 -21.22
N LEU A 279 14.25 10.03 -21.46
CA LEU A 279 15.45 9.89 -20.64
C LEU A 279 16.33 11.15 -20.69
N GLN A 280 16.47 11.78 -21.84
CA GLN A 280 17.16 13.05 -21.98
C GLN A 280 16.46 14.15 -21.18
N GLU A 281 15.12 14.25 -21.26
CA GLU A 281 14.34 15.23 -20.50
C GLU A 281 14.54 15.06 -19.00
N ILE A 282 14.37 13.83 -18.48
CA ILE A 282 14.43 13.56 -17.02
C ILE A 282 15.84 13.62 -16.45
N SER A 283 16.88 13.52 -17.27
CA SER A 283 18.26 13.68 -16.81
C SER A 283 18.50 15.05 -16.16
N GLY A 284 17.77 16.06 -16.59
CA GLY A 284 17.79 17.42 -16.02
C GLY A 284 16.96 17.58 -14.72
N TYR A 285 16.26 16.56 -14.26
CA TYR A 285 15.38 16.70 -13.08
C TYR A 285 16.10 16.60 -11.72
N GLY A 286 17.39 16.32 -11.70
CA GLY A 286 18.15 16.13 -10.46
C GLY A 286 17.82 14.83 -9.73
N SER A 287 17.53 13.77 -10.48
CA SER A 287 17.14 12.45 -9.96
C SER A 287 18.22 11.39 -10.26
N GLU A 288 19.45 11.65 -9.84
CA GLU A 288 20.60 10.77 -10.12
C GLU A 288 20.38 9.31 -9.72
N GLU A 289 19.73 9.07 -8.58
CA GLU A 289 19.45 7.72 -8.10
C GLU A 289 18.50 6.96 -9.06
N PHE A 290 17.53 7.65 -9.66
CA PHE A 290 16.67 7.03 -10.65
C PHE A 290 17.41 6.75 -11.96
N MET A 291 18.30 7.64 -12.38
CA MET A 291 19.14 7.39 -13.56
C MET A 291 20.08 6.19 -13.37
N LYS A 292 20.62 5.97 -12.15
CA LYS A 292 21.37 4.74 -11.82
C LYS A 292 20.53 3.47 -11.96
N LEU A 293 19.23 3.54 -11.68
CA LEU A 293 18.31 2.41 -11.91
C LEU A 293 18.17 2.13 -13.42
N ILE A 294 17.97 3.16 -14.22
CA ILE A 294 17.92 3.03 -15.70
C ILE A 294 19.21 2.41 -16.24
N ASP A 295 20.38 2.87 -15.78
CA ASP A 295 21.67 2.30 -16.19
C ASP A 295 21.84 0.84 -15.74
N ARG A 296 21.27 0.46 -14.61
CA ARG A 296 21.19 -0.94 -14.18
C ARG A 296 20.34 -1.76 -15.15
N TRP A 297 19.17 -1.24 -15.57
CA TRP A 297 18.32 -1.92 -16.54
C TRP A 297 18.96 -2.05 -17.93
N LYS A 298 19.67 -1.04 -18.40
CA LYS A 298 20.45 -1.12 -19.67
C LYS A 298 21.48 -2.26 -19.70
N LYS A 299 21.97 -2.70 -18.52
CA LYS A 299 22.92 -3.80 -18.43
C LYS A 299 22.26 -5.17 -18.44
N LEU A 300 20.94 -5.24 -18.27
CA LEU A 300 20.19 -6.50 -18.27
C LEU A 300 19.71 -6.91 -19.66
N PHE A 301 19.56 -5.93 -20.56
CA PHE A 301 19.03 -6.10 -21.91
C PHE A 301 20.02 -5.56 -22.96
#